data_f9e8e9e2ef5b672cc8b11a5a522053e0
#
_entry.id   f9e8e9e2ef5b672cc8b11a5a522053e0
#
_cell.length_a   1.000
_cell.length_b   1.000
_cell.length_c   1.000
_cell.angle_alpha   90.00
_cell.angle_beta   90.00
_cell.angle_gamma   90.00
#
_symmetry.space_group_name_H-M   'P 1'
#
loop_
_entity.id
_entity.type
_entity.pdbx_description
1 polymer ?
#
loop_
_entity_poly.entity_id
_entity_poly.type
_entity_poly.pdbx_seq_one_letter_code
_entity_poly.pdbx_strand_id
1 'polypeptide(L)'
;MQASVEQRANMQTVVYPILIAISIGHLLNDAMQAVVPALFPILESSMKLSYTQIGWIAFTLNMTSSILQPVVGLFSDRYPSPSFLPLGMGASMLGMIGLAFAPNFFFVLLSVLFIGLGSAVFHPEGSRVVYFAARAKRGFAQSIYQLGGNTGNALAPLFTALIFVPFGQKGASWFVIVAAIGMSILFWVSKWYAVQLHKLKNRPNKTTEGKKHTSKRIIVALVLLVLLVFARSWYYAGISNYYQFYLMKYYDISIREAQLYLFVFMIAGAIGTVFGGPLADRFGRRNLIFASTLGTAPFALILPYVPLHFVLPIVFVTGFILSSSFATFVVYAQELLPGNVGMASGLIVGLAFGMGALGAVALGKIADVYTLKTLMVMCSFLPLFGVLTFWLPKEA
;
A
#
# COMPACT_ATOMS: atom_id res chain seq x y z
N MET A 1 -1.64 45.32 -16.04
CA MET A 1 -1.10 44.99 -14.72
C MET A 1 -2.07 44.08 -13.90
N GLN A 2 -3.36 44.36 -13.84
CA GLN A 2 -4.36 43.50 -13.15
C GLN A 2 -4.49 42.10 -13.75
N ALA A 3 -4.56 41.93 -15.07
CA ALA A 3 -4.60 40.63 -15.74
C ALA A 3 -3.40 39.71 -15.45
N SER A 4 -2.22 40.29 -15.18
CA SER A 4 -1.01 39.52 -14.82
C SER A 4 -1.02 39.08 -13.35
N VAL A 5 -1.70 39.76 -12.45
CA VAL A 5 -1.87 39.43 -11.04
C VAL A 5 -2.91 38.32 -10.88
N GLU A 6 -4.06 38.43 -11.58
CA GLU A 6 -5.07 37.37 -11.62
C GLU A 6 -4.56 36.05 -12.27
N GLN A 7 -3.78 36.16 -13.35
CA GLN A 7 -3.11 35.00 -13.93
C GLN A 7 -2.10 34.34 -12.97
N ARG A 8 -1.34 35.13 -12.19
CA ARG A 8 -0.42 34.61 -11.17
C ARG A 8 -1.17 34.01 -9.98
N ALA A 9 -2.27 34.61 -9.52
CA ALA A 9 -3.13 34.05 -8.47
C ALA A 9 -3.79 32.74 -8.91
N ASN A 10 -4.31 32.67 -10.14
CA ASN A 10 -4.86 31.46 -10.73
C ASN A 10 -3.82 30.34 -10.96
N MET A 11 -2.53 30.67 -11.09
CA MET A 11 -1.44 29.68 -11.17
C MET A 11 -1.03 29.12 -9.80
N GLN A 12 -1.47 29.70 -8.69
CA GLN A 12 -1.09 29.27 -7.33
C GLN A 12 -2.17 28.44 -6.62
N THR A 13 -3.42 28.44 -7.10
CA THR A 13 -4.53 27.74 -6.45
C THR A 13 -4.61 26.27 -6.86
N VAL A 14 -4.81 25.39 -5.88
CA VAL A 14 -5.06 23.94 -6.08
C VAL A 14 -6.33 23.73 -6.91
N VAL A 15 -6.30 22.78 -7.84
CA VAL A 15 -7.49 22.39 -8.62
C VAL A 15 -8.25 21.32 -7.82
N TYR A 16 -9.02 21.75 -6.82
CA TYR A 16 -9.71 20.89 -5.88
C TYR A 16 -10.62 19.83 -6.54
N PRO A 17 -11.45 20.14 -7.57
CA PRO A 17 -12.29 19.10 -8.18
C PRO A 17 -11.50 17.93 -8.75
N ILE A 18 -10.36 18.19 -9.38
CA ILE A 18 -9.47 17.16 -9.92
C ILE A 18 -8.77 16.40 -8.79
N LEU A 19 -8.29 17.12 -7.76
CA LEU A 19 -7.65 16.52 -6.61
C LEU A 19 -8.58 15.56 -5.87
N ILE A 20 -9.82 15.97 -5.63
CA ILE A 20 -10.84 15.12 -4.97
C ILE A 20 -11.18 13.92 -5.86
N ALA A 21 -11.40 14.13 -7.16
CA ALA A 21 -11.73 13.07 -8.09
C ALA A 21 -10.63 12.00 -8.20
N ILE A 22 -9.35 12.41 -8.31
CA ILE A 22 -8.24 11.44 -8.36
C ILE A 22 -8.03 10.75 -7.00
N SER A 23 -8.35 11.40 -5.87
CA SER A 23 -8.31 10.80 -4.54
C SER A 23 -9.41 9.76 -4.36
N ILE A 24 -10.62 10.01 -4.90
CA ILE A 24 -11.69 9.00 -4.97
C ILE A 24 -11.26 7.85 -5.87
N GLY A 25 -10.66 8.13 -7.04
CA GLY A 25 -10.09 7.10 -7.90
C GLY A 25 -9.07 6.22 -7.16
N HIS A 26 -8.22 6.83 -6.30
CA HIS A 26 -7.26 6.12 -5.46
C HIS A 26 -7.95 5.23 -4.41
N LEU A 27 -8.97 5.77 -3.74
CA LEU A 27 -9.79 5.00 -2.80
C LEU A 27 -10.38 3.74 -3.46
N LEU A 28 -11.00 3.90 -4.65
CA LEU A 28 -11.64 2.80 -5.35
C LEU A 28 -10.63 1.76 -5.85
N ASN A 29 -9.48 2.21 -6.38
CA ASN A 29 -8.39 1.33 -6.82
C ASN A 29 -7.83 0.50 -5.66
N ASP A 30 -7.51 1.15 -4.54
CA ASP A 30 -6.90 0.47 -3.41
C ASP A 30 -7.89 -0.42 -2.66
N ALA A 31 -9.16 -0.04 -2.61
CA ALA A 31 -10.22 -0.91 -2.09
C ALA A 31 -10.32 -2.22 -2.87
N MET A 32 -10.25 -2.18 -4.22
CA MET A 32 -10.25 -3.40 -5.04
C MET A 32 -9.03 -4.28 -4.80
N GLN A 33 -7.85 -3.70 -4.59
CA GLN A 33 -6.67 -4.48 -4.23
C GLN A 33 -6.78 -5.12 -2.86
N ALA A 34 -7.18 -4.34 -1.86
CA ALA A 34 -7.23 -4.77 -0.47
C ALA A 34 -8.35 -5.78 -0.18
N VAL A 35 -9.39 -5.82 -1.03
CA VAL A 35 -10.42 -6.87 -0.99
C VAL A 35 -9.84 -8.25 -1.26
N VAL A 36 -8.79 -8.38 -2.08
CA VAL A 36 -8.21 -9.70 -2.43
C VAL A 36 -7.74 -10.46 -1.19
N PRO A 37 -6.84 -9.92 -0.33
CA PRO A 37 -6.45 -10.62 0.90
C PRO A 37 -7.61 -10.77 1.89
N ALA A 38 -8.55 -9.84 1.95
CA ALA A 38 -9.72 -9.97 2.80
C ALA A 38 -10.69 -11.08 2.35
N LEU A 39 -10.64 -11.47 1.06
CA LEU A 39 -11.41 -12.59 0.50
C LEU A 39 -10.77 -13.97 0.75
N PHE A 40 -9.55 -14.05 1.25
CA PHE A 40 -8.79 -15.30 1.40
C PHE A 40 -9.52 -16.41 2.16
N PRO A 41 -10.22 -16.16 3.29
CA PRO A 41 -10.95 -17.23 3.98
C PRO A 41 -12.06 -17.85 3.13
N ILE A 42 -12.70 -17.05 2.28
CA ILE A 42 -13.77 -17.53 1.38
C ILE A 42 -13.18 -18.36 0.24
N LEU A 43 -12.06 -17.92 -0.35
CA LEU A 43 -11.35 -18.67 -1.40
C LEU A 43 -10.75 -19.97 -0.85
N GLU A 44 -10.17 -19.93 0.36
CA GLU A 44 -9.64 -21.10 1.04
C GLU A 44 -10.73 -22.16 1.24
N SER A 45 -11.86 -21.78 1.82
CA SER A 45 -12.96 -22.70 2.11
C SER A 45 -13.64 -23.22 0.84
N SER A 46 -13.86 -22.36 -0.20
CA SER A 46 -14.57 -22.75 -1.43
C SER A 46 -13.74 -23.61 -2.37
N MET A 47 -12.42 -23.39 -2.43
CA MET A 47 -11.50 -24.07 -3.34
C MET A 47 -10.52 -25.02 -2.64
N LYS A 48 -10.58 -25.13 -1.29
CA LYS A 48 -9.66 -25.93 -0.45
C LYS A 48 -8.19 -25.56 -0.71
N LEU A 49 -7.91 -24.26 -0.78
CA LEU A 49 -6.55 -23.76 -1.05
C LEU A 49 -5.64 -23.95 0.16
N SER A 50 -4.40 -24.35 -0.09
CA SER A 50 -3.35 -24.31 0.95
C SER A 50 -2.95 -22.87 1.29
N TYR A 51 -2.37 -22.66 2.46
CA TYR A 51 -1.84 -21.34 2.85
C TYR A 51 -0.70 -20.88 1.92
N THR A 52 0.07 -21.83 1.37
CA THR A 52 1.06 -21.54 0.31
C THR A 52 0.37 -20.97 -0.94
N GLN A 53 -0.76 -21.54 -1.37
CA GLN A 53 -1.51 -21.01 -2.52
C GLN A 53 -2.10 -19.62 -2.23
N ILE A 54 -2.60 -19.38 -1.02
CA ILE A 54 -3.01 -18.04 -0.55
C ILE A 54 -1.82 -17.06 -0.63
N GLY A 55 -0.62 -17.50 -0.19
CA GLY A 55 0.61 -16.72 -0.32
C GLY A 55 0.95 -16.39 -1.77
N TRP A 56 0.76 -17.31 -2.71
CA TRP A 56 0.98 -17.07 -4.15
C TRP A 56 -0.01 -16.06 -4.73
N ILE A 57 -1.26 -16.03 -4.26
CA ILE A 57 -2.24 -15.00 -4.67
C ILE A 57 -1.76 -13.63 -4.20
N ALA A 58 -1.38 -13.50 -2.93
CA ALA A 58 -0.83 -12.24 -2.38
C ALA A 58 0.46 -11.82 -3.09
N PHE A 59 1.35 -12.77 -3.40
CA PHE A 59 2.58 -12.53 -4.15
C PHE A 59 2.28 -11.96 -5.53
N THR A 60 1.39 -12.60 -6.28
CA THR A 60 1.03 -12.19 -7.64
C THR A 60 0.47 -10.78 -7.65
N LEU A 61 -0.43 -10.44 -6.70
CA LEU A 61 -0.98 -9.10 -6.57
C LEU A 61 0.12 -8.07 -6.31
N ASN A 62 0.91 -8.29 -5.24
CA ASN A 62 1.88 -7.30 -4.79
C ASN A 62 3.06 -7.16 -5.77
N MET A 63 3.54 -8.24 -6.35
CA MET A 63 4.61 -8.19 -7.34
C MET A 63 4.17 -7.47 -8.62
N THR A 64 2.98 -7.79 -9.12
CA THR A 64 2.45 -7.14 -10.32
C THR A 64 2.21 -5.66 -10.07
N SER A 65 1.55 -5.32 -8.96
CA SER A 65 1.26 -3.92 -8.63
C SER A 65 2.52 -3.09 -8.34
N SER A 66 3.60 -3.69 -7.79
CA SER A 66 4.75 -2.94 -7.32
C SER A 66 5.92 -2.92 -8.31
N ILE A 67 6.28 -4.07 -8.89
CA ILE A 67 7.42 -4.16 -9.83
C ILE A 67 7.11 -3.45 -11.15
N LEU A 68 5.86 -3.51 -11.58
CA LEU A 68 5.47 -2.86 -12.83
C LEU A 68 5.28 -1.34 -12.70
N GLN A 69 5.09 -0.79 -11.50
CA GLN A 69 4.97 0.67 -11.32
C GLN A 69 6.17 1.46 -11.88
N PRO A 70 7.44 1.13 -11.56
CA PRO A 70 8.59 1.80 -12.15
C PRO A 70 8.64 1.64 -13.68
N VAL A 71 8.32 0.45 -14.19
CA VAL A 71 8.31 0.18 -15.64
C VAL A 71 7.26 1.01 -16.34
N VAL A 72 6.03 1.02 -15.82
CA VAL A 72 4.94 1.85 -16.34
C VAL A 72 5.27 3.34 -16.19
N GLY A 73 5.85 3.75 -15.05
CA GLY A 73 6.29 5.12 -14.81
C GLY A 73 7.28 5.61 -15.87
N LEU A 74 8.34 4.82 -16.14
CA LEU A 74 9.33 5.12 -17.19
C LEU A 74 8.70 5.17 -18.58
N PHE A 75 7.80 4.23 -18.89
CA PHE A 75 7.10 4.19 -20.17
C PHE A 75 6.19 5.42 -20.33
N SER A 76 5.42 5.76 -19.30
CA SER A 76 4.52 6.91 -19.33
C SER A 76 5.25 8.26 -19.27
N ASP A 77 6.47 8.31 -18.73
CA ASP A 77 7.33 9.50 -18.84
C ASP A 77 7.74 9.78 -20.30
N ARG A 78 7.97 8.71 -21.06
CA ARG A 78 8.35 8.82 -22.47
C ARG A 78 7.13 8.99 -23.39
N TYR A 79 6.02 8.33 -23.06
CA TYR A 79 4.78 8.31 -23.83
C TYR A 79 3.57 8.64 -22.95
N PRO A 80 3.48 9.86 -22.42
CA PRO A 80 2.39 10.23 -21.52
C PRO A 80 1.04 10.15 -22.22
N SER A 81 0.11 9.37 -21.65
CA SER A 81 -1.24 9.20 -22.19
C SER A 81 -2.30 9.35 -21.10
N PRO A 82 -3.26 10.27 -21.29
CA PRO A 82 -4.36 10.43 -20.34
C PRO A 82 -5.23 9.18 -20.21
N SER A 83 -5.25 8.32 -21.25
CA SER A 83 -6.04 7.08 -21.28
C SER A 83 -5.53 6.00 -20.34
N PHE A 84 -4.28 6.09 -19.83
CA PHE A 84 -3.74 5.09 -18.92
C PHE A 84 -4.55 4.97 -17.62
N LEU A 85 -5.08 6.08 -17.08
CA LEU A 85 -5.90 6.05 -15.87
C LEU A 85 -7.18 5.20 -16.03
N PRO A 86 -8.08 5.48 -16.99
CA PRO A 86 -9.28 4.65 -17.18
C PRO A 86 -8.94 3.23 -17.65
N LEU A 87 -7.88 3.01 -18.44
CA LEU A 87 -7.46 1.68 -18.86
C LEU A 87 -6.94 0.84 -17.69
N GLY A 88 -6.17 1.44 -16.77
CA GLY A 88 -5.74 0.77 -15.52
C GLY A 88 -6.94 0.33 -14.69
N MET A 89 -7.92 1.20 -14.49
CA MET A 89 -9.16 0.86 -13.77
C MET A 89 -9.95 -0.23 -14.51
N GLY A 90 -9.97 -0.20 -15.86
CA GLY A 90 -10.57 -1.24 -16.70
C GLY A 90 -9.89 -2.61 -16.54
N ALA A 91 -8.56 -2.64 -16.42
CA ALA A 91 -7.83 -3.86 -16.13
C ALA A 91 -8.21 -4.43 -14.75
N SER A 92 -8.30 -3.58 -13.71
CA SER A 92 -8.80 -3.99 -12.39
C SER A 92 -10.24 -4.51 -12.46
N MET A 93 -11.10 -3.89 -13.26
CA MET A 93 -12.48 -4.35 -13.50
C MET A 93 -12.51 -5.76 -14.10
N LEU A 94 -11.70 -6.02 -15.13
CA LEU A 94 -11.57 -7.36 -15.72
C LEU A 94 -11.07 -8.37 -14.69
N GLY A 95 -10.11 -7.98 -13.87
CA GLY A 95 -9.63 -8.80 -12.77
C GLY A 95 -10.73 -9.13 -11.75
N MET A 96 -11.60 -8.18 -11.39
CA MET A 96 -12.72 -8.41 -10.48
C MET A 96 -13.78 -9.33 -11.08
N ILE A 97 -14.08 -9.19 -12.38
CA ILE A 97 -14.96 -10.14 -13.11
C ILE A 97 -14.35 -11.54 -13.07
N GLY A 98 -13.09 -11.65 -13.45
CA GLY A 98 -12.38 -12.93 -13.42
C GLY A 98 -12.37 -13.56 -12.03
N LEU A 99 -12.10 -12.78 -10.97
CA LEU A 99 -12.10 -13.24 -9.60
C LEU A 99 -13.49 -13.75 -9.14
N ALA A 100 -14.58 -13.06 -9.53
CA ALA A 100 -15.94 -13.45 -9.19
C ALA A 100 -16.33 -14.83 -9.74
N PHE A 101 -15.79 -15.20 -10.92
CA PHE A 101 -16.15 -16.41 -11.64
C PHE A 101 -14.97 -17.40 -11.79
N ALA A 102 -13.85 -17.18 -11.10
CA ALA A 102 -12.70 -18.07 -11.15
C ALA A 102 -13.08 -19.49 -10.68
N PRO A 103 -12.94 -20.51 -11.53
CA PRO A 103 -13.32 -21.87 -11.18
C PRO A 103 -12.24 -22.61 -10.37
N ASN A 104 -11.01 -22.11 -10.36
CA ASN A 104 -9.88 -22.73 -9.68
C ASN A 104 -8.75 -21.72 -9.42
N PHE A 105 -7.72 -22.16 -8.71
CA PHE A 105 -6.56 -21.36 -8.30
C PHE A 105 -5.85 -20.65 -9.46
N PHE A 106 -5.70 -21.29 -10.63
CA PHE A 106 -5.03 -20.67 -11.79
C PHE A 106 -5.79 -19.41 -12.27
N PHE A 107 -7.12 -19.50 -12.38
CA PHE A 107 -7.93 -18.35 -12.79
C PHE A 107 -8.00 -17.27 -11.73
N VAL A 108 -7.88 -17.62 -10.44
CA VAL A 108 -7.69 -16.62 -9.37
C VAL A 108 -6.39 -15.87 -9.58
N LEU A 109 -5.26 -16.55 -9.82
CA LEU A 109 -3.97 -15.91 -10.09
C LEU A 109 -4.03 -14.97 -11.30
N LEU A 110 -4.66 -15.42 -12.40
CA LEU A 110 -4.83 -14.61 -13.60
C LEU A 110 -5.67 -13.36 -13.32
N SER A 111 -6.75 -13.50 -12.56
CA SER A 111 -7.63 -12.39 -12.16
C SER A 111 -6.89 -11.36 -11.32
N VAL A 112 -6.14 -11.82 -10.34
CA VAL A 112 -5.35 -10.99 -9.43
C VAL A 112 -4.20 -10.28 -10.16
N LEU A 113 -3.62 -10.92 -11.19
CA LEU A 113 -2.63 -10.30 -12.06
C LEU A 113 -3.23 -9.07 -12.78
N PHE A 114 -4.47 -9.16 -13.30
CA PHE A 114 -5.15 -8.02 -13.91
C PHE A 114 -5.45 -6.89 -12.91
N ILE A 115 -5.82 -7.23 -11.66
CA ILE A 115 -6.00 -6.23 -10.58
C ILE A 115 -4.67 -5.53 -10.30
N GLY A 116 -3.57 -6.29 -10.18
CA GLY A 116 -2.23 -5.74 -9.96
C GLY A 116 -1.75 -4.86 -11.11
N LEU A 117 -1.98 -5.27 -12.37
CA LEU A 117 -1.67 -4.47 -13.56
C LEU A 117 -2.41 -3.14 -13.56
N GLY A 118 -3.71 -3.15 -13.24
CA GLY A 118 -4.51 -1.94 -13.14
C GLY A 118 -3.93 -0.94 -12.14
N SER A 119 -3.54 -1.43 -10.98
CA SER A 119 -2.90 -0.63 -9.95
C SER A 119 -1.51 -0.14 -10.33
N ALA A 120 -0.69 -0.98 -10.99
CA ALA A 120 0.63 -0.60 -11.48
C ALA A 120 0.58 0.58 -12.45
N VAL A 121 -0.50 0.69 -13.23
CA VAL A 121 -0.75 1.81 -14.13
C VAL A 121 -1.30 3.02 -13.39
N PHE A 122 -2.22 2.79 -12.43
CA PHE A 122 -2.93 3.86 -11.73
C PHE A 122 -2.00 4.73 -10.87
N HIS A 123 -1.13 4.13 -10.06
CA HIS A 123 -0.35 4.88 -9.06
C HIS A 123 0.63 5.92 -9.66
N PRO A 124 1.47 5.61 -10.67
CA PRO A 124 2.34 6.62 -11.25
C PRO A 124 1.56 7.72 -11.98
N GLU A 125 0.51 7.36 -12.72
CA GLU A 125 -0.29 8.35 -13.45
C GLU A 125 -1.16 9.20 -12.50
N GLY A 126 -1.74 8.59 -11.45
CA GLY A 126 -2.48 9.31 -10.42
C GLY A 126 -1.61 10.33 -9.69
N SER A 127 -0.40 9.94 -9.29
CA SER A 127 0.58 10.84 -8.67
C SER A 127 0.96 12.00 -9.59
N ARG A 128 1.06 11.77 -10.91
CA ARG A 128 1.33 12.80 -11.90
C ARG A 128 0.16 13.78 -12.02
N VAL A 129 -1.09 13.30 -12.04
CA VAL A 129 -2.28 14.16 -12.02
C VAL A 129 -2.30 15.03 -10.77
N VAL A 130 -2.01 14.43 -9.60
CA VAL A 130 -1.89 15.19 -8.33
C VAL A 130 -0.84 16.27 -8.42
N TYR A 131 0.33 15.99 -8.99
CA TYR A 131 1.39 16.97 -9.19
C TYR A 131 0.92 18.21 -9.97
N PHE A 132 0.12 18.00 -11.05
CA PHE A 132 -0.44 19.11 -11.82
C PHE A 132 -1.56 19.84 -11.09
N ALA A 133 -2.42 19.12 -10.38
CA ALA A 133 -3.54 19.69 -9.64
C ALA A 133 -3.06 20.46 -8.40
N ALA A 134 -1.97 20.04 -7.78
CA ALA A 134 -1.40 20.61 -6.56
C ALA A 134 -0.83 22.04 -6.75
N ARG A 135 -0.27 22.31 -7.94
CA ARG A 135 0.43 23.56 -8.24
C ARG A 135 1.47 23.91 -7.16
N ALA A 136 1.21 24.90 -6.29
CA ALA A 136 2.12 25.32 -5.22
C ALA A 136 2.05 24.45 -3.94
N LYS A 137 0.90 23.78 -3.68
CA LYS A 137 0.63 23.03 -2.42
C LYS A 137 0.82 21.52 -2.58
N ARG A 138 2.00 21.08 -3.04
CA ARG A 138 2.27 19.66 -3.38
C ARG A 138 2.11 18.70 -2.21
N GLY A 139 2.64 19.03 -1.04
CA GLY A 139 2.53 18.19 0.15
C GLY A 139 1.07 17.99 0.59
N PHE A 140 0.30 19.07 0.64
CA PHE A 140 -1.14 19.01 0.95
C PHE A 140 -1.92 18.14 -0.05
N ALA A 141 -1.69 18.35 -1.35
CA ALA A 141 -2.37 17.59 -2.38
C ALA A 141 -2.02 16.08 -2.32
N GLN A 142 -0.74 15.76 -2.07
CA GLN A 142 -0.30 14.38 -1.88
C GLN A 142 -0.94 13.73 -0.65
N SER A 143 -1.12 14.48 0.45
CA SER A 143 -1.78 13.97 1.66
C SER A 143 -3.25 13.63 1.41
N ILE A 144 -3.99 14.49 0.67
CA ILE A 144 -5.39 14.21 0.27
C ILE A 144 -5.45 12.96 -0.62
N TYR A 145 -4.55 12.84 -1.58
CA TYR A 145 -4.47 11.65 -2.45
C TYR A 145 -4.20 10.36 -1.67
N GLN A 146 -3.23 10.38 -0.75
CA GLN A 146 -2.90 9.23 0.11
C GLN A 146 -4.03 8.87 1.08
N LEU A 147 -4.77 9.87 1.58
CA LEU A 147 -5.94 9.63 2.42
C LEU A 147 -6.98 8.78 1.68
N GLY A 148 -7.17 9.04 0.37
CA GLY A 148 -8.04 8.21 -0.48
C GLY A 148 -7.61 6.75 -0.47
N GLY A 149 -6.36 6.44 -0.85
CA GLY A 149 -5.84 5.07 -0.89
C GLY A 149 -5.88 4.36 0.47
N ASN A 150 -5.41 5.03 1.53
CA ASN A 150 -5.44 4.46 2.88
C ASN A 150 -6.87 4.14 3.35
N THR A 151 -7.84 5.00 3.01
CA THR A 151 -9.26 4.74 3.32
C THR A 151 -9.77 3.54 2.54
N GLY A 152 -9.45 3.43 1.24
CA GLY A 152 -9.82 2.27 0.42
C GLY A 152 -9.30 0.96 1.00
N ASN A 153 -8.03 0.94 1.37
CA ASN A 153 -7.41 -0.22 2.03
C ASN A 153 -8.10 -0.59 3.35
N ALA A 154 -8.39 0.41 4.20
CA ALA A 154 -9.00 0.17 5.50
C ALA A 154 -10.44 -0.33 5.43
N LEU A 155 -11.19 0.03 4.37
CA LEU A 155 -12.59 -0.39 4.20
C LEU A 155 -12.74 -1.81 3.64
N ALA A 156 -11.71 -2.40 3.05
CA ALA A 156 -11.79 -3.69 2.38
C ALA A 156 -12.31 -4.84 3.27
N PRO A 157 -11.87 -5.00 4.54
CA PRO A 157 -12.44 -6.04 5.42
C PRO A 157 -13.93 -5.86 5.70
N LEU A 158 -14.43 -4.60 5.74
CA LEU A 158 -15.86 -4.33 5.88
C LEU A 158 -16.64 -4.76 4.65
N PHE A 159 -16.12 -4.51 3.44
CA PHE A 159 -16.72 -5.03 2.21
C PHE A 159 -16.75 -6.56 2.21
N THR A 160 -15.71 -7.20 2.70
CA THR A 160 -15.71 -8.66 2.85
C THR A 160 -16.80 -9.13 3.79
N ALA A 161 -16.91 -8.52 4.98
CA ALA A 161 -17.93 -8.89 5.96
C ALA A 161 -19.38 -8.66 5.47
N LEU A 162 -19.60 -7.61 4.66
CA LEU A 162 -20.94 -7.19 4.21
C LEU A 162 -21.33 -7.79 2.86
N ILE A 163 -20.37 -8.04 1.98
CA ILE A 163 -20.62 -8.48 0.60
C ILE A 163 -20.17 -9.94 0.38
N PHE A 164 -18.91 -10.25 0.72
CA PHE A 164 -18.38 -11.57 0.37
C PHE A 164 -18.83 -12.68 1.30
N VAL A 165 -19.08 -12.40 2.58
CA VAL A 165 -19.61 -13.40 3.51
C VAL A 165 -21.02 -13.87 3.06
N PRO A 166 -21.99 -12.97 2.72
CA PRO A 166 -23.30 -13.43 2.26
C PRO A 166 -23.33 -13.94 0.82
N PHE A 167 -22.51 -13.38 -0.11
CA PHE A 167 -22.57 -13.73 -1.53
C PHE A 167 -21.42 -14.62 -2.00
N GLY A 168 -20.50 -15.00 -1.10
CA GLY A 168 -19.31 -15.78 -1.43
C GLY A 168 -18.40 -15.08 -2.44
N GLN A 169 -17.64 -15.89 -3.19
CA GLN A 169 -16.73 -15.41 -4.22
C GLN A 169 -17.43 -14.53 -5.29
N LYS A 170 -18.68 -14.87 -5.65
CA LYS A 170 -19.48 -14.09 -6.63
C LYS A 170 -19.75 -12.66 -6.18
N GLY A 171 -19.64 -12.36 -4.88
CA GLY A 171 -19.70 -11.01 -4.35
C GLY A 171 -18.67 -10.05 -4.96
N ALA A 172 -17.55 -10.57 -5.52
CA ALA A 172 -16.57 -9.77 -6.26
C ALA A 172 -17.18 -9.05 -7.48
N SER A 173 -18.28 -9.56 -8.04
CA SER A 173 -18.98 -8.89 -9.16
C SER A 173 -19.55 -7.51 -8.80
N TRP A 174 -19.86 -7.23 -7.53
CA TRP A 174 -20.27 -5.90 -7.09
C TRP A 174 -19.18 -4.85 -7.30
N PHE A 175 -17.92 -5.27 -7.25
CA PHE A 175 -16.78 -4.38 -7.49
C PHE A 175 -16.61 -4.00 -8.97
N VAL A 176 -17.31 -4.67 -9.88
CA VAL A 176 -17.44 -4.24 -11.28
C VAL A 176 -18.16 -2.88 -11.36
N ILE A 177 -19.19 -2.68 -10.54
CA ILE A 177 -19.89 -1.39 -10.45
C ILE A 177 -18.96 -0.33 -9.87
N VAL A 178 -18.22 -0.67 -8.82
CA VAL A 178 -17.22 0.22 -8.19
C VAL A 178 -16.15 0.62 -9.22
N ALA A 179 -15.65 -0.34 -9.99
CA ALA A 179 -14.66 -0.09 -11.04
C ALA A 179 -15.23 0.75 -12.19
N ALA A 180 -16.49 0.52 -12.59
CA ALA A 180 -17.16 1.32 -13.63
C ALA A 180 -17.34 2.79 -13.19
N ILE A 181 -17.72 3.03 -11.92
CA ILE A 181 -17.77 4.37 -11.34
C ILE A 181 -16.38 5.00 -11.34
N GLY A 182 -15.36 4.27 -10.88
CA GLY A 182 -13.96 4.72 -10.89
C GLY A 182 -13.47 5.05 -12.28
N MET A 183 -13.74 4.21 -13.26
CA MET A 183 -13.38 4.42 -14.67
C MET A 183 -14.05 5.69 -15.24
N SER A 184 -15.33 5.93 -14.90
CA SER A 184 -16.05 7.12 -15.34
C SER A 184 -15.45 8.40 -14.75
N ILE A 185 -15.10 8.40 -13.46
CA ILE A 185 -14.41 9.50 -12.77
C ILE A 185 -13.05 9.74 -13.42
N LEU A 186 -12.26 8.68 -13.65
CA LEU A 186 -10.93 8.77 -14.23
C LEU A 186 -10.96 9.20 -15.69
N PHE A 187 -12.00 8.84 -16.44
CA PHE A 187 -12.21 9.35 -17.80
C PHE A 187 -12.43 10.86 -17.81
N TRP A 188 -13.20 11.38 -16.84
CA TRP A 188 -13.37 12.82 -16.68
C TRP A 188 -12.04 13.50 -16.29
N VAL A 189 -11.28 12.95 -15.35
CA VAL A 189 -9.94 13.43 -14.96
C VAL A 189 -8.98 13.40 -16.16
N SER A 190 -9.04 12.36 -16.99
CA SER A 190 -8.19 12.20 -18.19
C SER A 190 -8.37 13.33 -19.19
N LYS A 191 -9.60 13.83 -19.38
CA LYS A 191 -9.85 14.97 -20.28
C LYS A 191 -9.12 16.22 -19.80
N TRP A 192 -9.16 16.51 -18.50
CA TRP A 192 -8.41 17.61 -17.92
C TRP A 192 -6.89 17.39 -18.01
N TYR A 193 -6.45 16.17 -17.73
CA TYR A 193 -5.03 15.80 -17.76
C TYR A 193 -4.44 15.93 -19.17
N ALA A 194 -5.18 15.59 -20.23
CA ALA A 194 -4.78 15.80 -21.62
C ALA A 194 -4.37 17.25 -21.90
N VAL A 195 -5.15 18.20 -21.39
CA VAL A 195 -4.85 19.64 -21.54
C VAL A 195 -3.55 20.02 -20.83
N GLN A 196 -3.27 19.41 -19.66
CA GLN A 196 -2.02 19.72 -18.93
C GLN A 196 -0.79 19.15 -19.66
N LEU A 197 -0.89 17.93 -20.21
CA LEU A 197 0.20 17.30 -20.97
C LEU A 197 0.53 18.11 -22.24
N HIS A 198 -0.48 18.63 -22.92
CA HIS A 198 -0.27 19.46 -24.12
C HIS A 198 0.51 20.75 -23.79
N LYS A 199 0.27 21.35 -22.61
CA LYS A 199 1.00 22.52 -22.12
C LYS A 199 2.47 22.24 -21.78
N LEU A 200 2.81 20.97 -21.42
CA LEU A 200 4.19 20.58 -21.07
C LEU A 200 5.07 20.35 -22.30
N LYS A 201 4.53 19.84 -23.40
CA LYS A 201 5.31 19.61 -24.64
C LYS A 201 6.05 20.85 -25.13
N ASN A 202 5.61 22.02 -24.68
CA ASN A 202 6.15 23.31 -25.08
C ASN A 202 7.16 23.94 -24.07
N ARG A 203 7.64 23.18 -23.06
CA ARG A 203 8.64 23.66 -22.10
C ARG A 203 9.99 22.92 -22.26
N PRO A 204 11.14 23.62 -22.29
CA PRO A 204 12.46 22.98 -22.39
C PRO A 204 12.79 22.19 -21.10
N ASN A 205 13.29 20.97 -21.28
CA ASN A 205 13.75 20.06 -20.21
C ASN A 205 14.98 20.65 -19.50
N LYS A 206 14.90 20.82 -18.18
CA LYS A 206 16.07 21.00 -17.31
C LYS A 206 16.36 19.69 -16.61
N THR A 207 17.35 18.95 -17.08
CA THR A 207 17.95 17.81 -16.39
C THR A 207 18.96 18.34 -15.36
N THR A 208 18.77 17.99 -14.10
CA THR A 208 19.75 18.23 -13.02
C THR A 208 20.49 16.94 -12.75
N GLU A 209 21.73 16.82 -13.22
CA GLU A 209 22.63 15.72 -12.86
C GLU A 209 23.29 16.00 -11.50
N GLY A 210 23.02 15.18 -10.50
CA GLY A 210 23.67 15.22 -9.20
C GLY A 210 24.88 14.26 -9.15
N LYS A 211 26.04 14.74 -8.72
CA LYS A 211 27.28 13.94 -8.57
C LYS A 211 27.18 12.94 -7.43
N LYS A 212 27.66 11.71 -7.71
CA LYS A 212 27.67 10.56 -6.78
C LYS A 212 28.97 10.50 -5.99
N HIS A 213 28.89 10.54 -4.66
CA HIS A 213 29.88 9.88 -3.78
C HIS A 213 29.13 9.16 -2.67
N THR A 214 29.08 7.83 -2.72
CA THR A 214 28.42 7.02 -1.69
C THR A 214 29.47 6.54 -0.70
N SER A 215 29.48 7.07 0.52
CA SER A 215 30.36 6.66 1.62
C SER A 215 29.96 5.26 2.14
N LYS A 216 30.96 4.47 2.63
CA LYS A 216 30.71 3.17 3.30
C LYS A 216 29.64 3.28 4.40
N ARG A 217 29.58 4.41 5.11
CA ARG A 217 28.59 4.70 6.16
C ARG A 217 27.16 4.76 5.63
N ILE A 218 26.97 5.31 4.45
CA ILE A 218 25.66 5.37 3.77
C ILE A 218 25.22 3.97 3.33
N ILE A 219 26.16 3.16 2.80
CA ILE A 219 25.84 1.77 2.41
C ILE A 219 25.37 0.95 3.62
N VAL A 220 26.06 1.04 4.74
CA VAL A 220 25.67 0.36 5.99
C VAL A 220 24.28 0.82 6.45
N ALA A 221 24.02 2.14 6.44
CA ALA A 221 22.70 2.69 6.79
C ALA A 221 21.58 2.17 5.87
N LEU A 222 21.84 2.08 4.56
CA LEU A 222 20.87 1.52 3.60
C LEU A 222 20.62 0.02 3.84
N VAL A 223 21.67 -0.77 4.12
CA VAL A 223 21.50 -2.20 4.47
C VAL A 223 20.66 -2.37 5.72
N LEU A 224 20.92 -1.57 6.76
CA LEU A 224 20.13 -1.59 7.99
C LEU A 224 18.64 -1.20 7.73
N LEU A 225 18.41 -0.19 6.89
CA LEU A 225 17.05 0.19 6.47
C LEU A 225 16.35 -0.95 5.72
N VAL A 226 17.07 -1.65 4.83
CA VAL A 226 16.50 -2.80 4.09
C VAL A 226 16.08 -3.90 5.05
N LEU A 227 16.91 -4.23 6.07
CA LEU A 227 16.57 -5.22 7.10
C LEU A 227 15.38 -4.80 7.95
N LEU A 228 15.28 -3.53 8.30
CA LEU A 228 14.14 -2.99 9.04
C LEU A 228 12.85 -3.02 8.20
N VAL A 229 12.92 -2.64 6.92
CA VAL A 229 11.80 -2.72 5.98
C VAL A 229 11.38 -4.16 5.76
N PHE A 230 12.34 -5.10 5.61
CA PHE A 230 12.07 -6.53 5.54
C PHE A 230 11.25 -7.02 6.74
N ALA A 231 11.76 -6.80 7.96
CA ALA A 231 11.10 -7.25 9.17
C ALA A 231 9.68 -6.68 9.32
N ARG A 232 9.54 -5.38 9.07
CA ARG A 232 8.25 -4.68 9.09
C ARG A 232 7.28 -5.24 8.06
N SER A 233 7.72 -5.43 6.82
CA SER A 233 6.86 -5.89 5.72
C SER A 233 6.43 -7.34 5.89
N TRP A 234 7.30 -8.19 6.41
CA TRP A 234 6.95 -9.58 6.72
C TRP A 234 5.95 -9.67 7.88
N TYR A 235 6.14 -8.88 8.94
CA TYR A 235 5.17 -8.82 10.03
C TYR A 235 3.81 -8.33 9.54
N TYR A 236 3.78 -7.25 8.75
CA TYR A 236 2.55 -6.74 8.15
C TYR A 236 1.88 -7.79 7.25
N ALA A 237 2.65 -8.49 6.40
CA ALA A 237 2.12 -9.56 5.54
C ALA A 237 1.56 -10.73 6.37
N GLY A 238 2.20 -11.09 7.48
CA GLY A 238 1.71 -12.10 8.41
C GLY A 238 0.33 -11.75 8.98
N ILE A 239 0.17 -10.52 9.45
CA ILE A 239 -1.10 -10.05 10.00
C ILE A 239 -2.15 -9.90 8.89
N SER A 240 -1.86 -9.21 7.80
CA SER A 240 -2.85 -8.90 6.76
C SER A 240 -3.36 -10.13 6.00
N ASN A 241 -2.51 -11.15 5.80
CA ASN A 241 -2.88 -12.32 5.01
C ASN A 241 -3.31 -13.52 5.86
N TYR A 242 -2.73 -13.71 7.07
CA TYR A 242 -2.89 -14.97 7.81
C TYR A 242 -3.53 -14.83 9.19
N TYR A 243 -3.55 -13.64 9.79
CA TYR A 243 -4.09 -13.49 11.14
C TYR A 243 -5.59 -13.77 11.22
N GLN A 244 -6.34 -13.51 10.16
CA GLN A 244 -7.76 -13.89 10.06
C GLN A 244 -7.96 -15.41 10.21
N PHE A 245 -7.12 -16.24 9.57
CA PHE A 245 -7.19 -17.70 9.71
C PHE A 245 -6.78 -18.15 11.11
N TYR A 246 -5.79 -17.46 11.70
CA TYR A 246 -5.41 -17.72 13.10
C TYR A 246 -6.58 -17.48 14.06
N LEU A 247 -7.26 -16.33 13.91
CA LEU A 247 -8.42 -15.97 14.73
C LEU A 247 -9.55 -16.99 14.58
N MET A 248 -9.90 -17.36 13.36
CA MET A 248 -10.94 -18.36 13.09
C MET A 248 -10.61 -19.72 13.69
N LYS A 249 -9.35 -20.17 13.57
CA LYS A 249 -8.94 -21.51 14.01
C LYS A 249 -8.74 -21.63 15.52
N TYR A 250 -8.22 -20.60 16.19
CA TYR A 250 -7.82 -20.69 17.61
C TYR A 250 -8.81 -20.05 18.58
N TYR A 251 -9.67 -19.15 18.09
CA TYR A 251 -10.72 -18.51 18.91
C TYR A 251 -12.12 -18.93 18.48
N ASP A 252 -12.23 -19.79 17.44
CA ASP A 252 -13.51 -20.31 16.92
C ASP A 252 -14.52 -19.19 16.57
N ILE A 253 -14.01 -18.08 16.01
CA ILE A 253 -14.82 -16.97 15.57
C ILE A 253 -15.15 -17.05 14.07
N SER A 254 -16.24 -16.40 13.69
CA SER A 254 -16.67 -16.36 12.29
C SER A 254 -15.73 -15.54 11.41
N ILE A 255 -15.79 -15.78 10.08
CA ILE A 255 -15.08 -14.95 9.09
C ILE A 255 -15.41 -13.46 9.28
N ARG A 256 -16.69 -13.16 9.52
CA ARG A 256 -17.16 -11.77 9.70
C ARG A 256 -16.49 -11.09 10.90
N GLU A 257 -16.39 -11.78 12.01
CA GLU A 257 -15.70 -11.27 13.21
C GLU A 257 -14.21 -11.11 12.96
N ALA A 258 -13.56 -12.09 12.34
CA ALA A 258 -12.14 -12.00 11.99
C ALA A 258 -11.82 -10.79 11.10
N GLN A 259 -12.71 -10.45 10.14
CA GLN A 259 -12.57 -9.26 9.31
C GLN A 259 -12.70 -7.95 10.10
N LEU A 260 -13.50 -7.89 11.17
CA LEU A 260 -13.57 -6.71 12.03
C LEU A 260 -12.25 -6.46 12.77
N TYR A 261 -11.56 -7.49 13.23
CA TYR A 261 -10.21 -7.35 13.82
C TYR A 261 -9.20 -6.82 12.80
N LEU A 262 -9.27 -7.33 11.56
CA LEU A 262 -8.40 -6.86 10.48
C LEU A 262 -8.70 -5.40 10.10
N PHE A 263 -9.98 -5.01 10.07
CA PHE A 263 -10.41 -3.62 9.88
C PHE A 263 -9.80 -2.71 10.95
N VAL A 264 -9.87 -3.10 12.22
CA VAL A 264 -9.29 -2.33 13.35
C VAL A 264 -7.78 -2.16 13.19
N PHE A 265 -7.06 -3.21 12.75
CA PHE A 265 -5.62 -3.12 12.44
C PHE A 265 -5.34 -2.11 11.34
N MET A 266 -6.10 -2.16 10.23
CA MET A 266 -5.88 -1.31 9.06
C MET A 266 -6.25 0.15 9.34
N ILE A 267 -7.38 0.42 10.00
CA ILE A 267 -7.78 1.79 10.35
C ILE A 267 -6.81 2.42 11.37
N ALA A 268 -6.36 1.64 12.35
CA ALA A 268 -5.33 2.08 13.28
C ALA A 268 -4.02 2.42 12.55
N GLY A 269 -3.65 1.61 11.54
CA GLY A 269 -2.51 1.87 10.68
C GLY A 269 -2.65 3.16 9.87
N ALA A 270 -3.84 3.43 9.30
CA ALA A 270 -4.12 4.67 8.58
C ALA A 270 -3.99 5.89 9.51
N ILE A 271 -4.56 5.82 10.72
CA ILE A 271 -4.43 6.86 11.74
C ILE A 271 -2.95 7.04 12.13
N GLY A 272 -2.22 5.95 12.41
CA GLY A 272 -0.80 5.97 12.74
C GLY A 272 0.05 6.66 11.66
N THR A 273 -0.23 6.40 10.39
CA THR A 273 0.47 7.03 9.26
C THR A 273 0.29 8.55 9.25
N VAL A 274 -0.91 9.05 9.55
CA VAL A 274 -1.19 10.50 9.64
C VAL A 274 -0.40 11.17 10.76
N PHE A 275 -0.31 10.52 11.92
CA PHE A 275 0.46 11.04 13.07
C PHE A 275 1.98 10.89 12.88
N GLY A 276 2.42 9.99 12.01
CA GLY A 276 3.83 9.68 11.80
C GLY A 276 4.68 10.87 11.35
N GLY A 277 4.18 11.70 10.43
CA GLY A 277 4.88 12.90 9.97
C GLY A 277 5.19 13.89 11.11
N PRO A 278 4.19 14.42 11.82
CA PRO A 278 4.39 15.32 12.96
C PRO A 278 5.26 14.72 14.09
N LEU A 279 5.15 13.41 14.33
CA LEU A 279 5.99 12.74 15.32
C LEU A 279 7.46 12.65 14.86
N ALA A 280 7.71 12.41 13.58
CA ALA A 280 9.05 12.39 13.01
C ALA A 280 9.71 13.77 13.09
N ASP A 281 8.95 14.84 12.80
CA ASP A 281 9.44 16.20 12.87
C ASP A 281 9.78 16.63 14.31
N ARG A 282 9.00 16.15 15.30
CA ARG A 282 9.19 16.50 16.72
C ARG A 282 10.29 15.68 17.39
N PHE A 283 10.36 14.38 17.16
CA PHE A 283 11.22 13.45 17.88
C PHE A 283 12.44 12.97 17.08
N GLY A 284 12.52 13.35 15.81
CA GLY A 284 13.54 12.90 14.88
C GLY A 284 13.17 11.57 14.19
N ARG A 285 13.56 11.43 12.93
CA ARG A 285 13.16 10.30 12.07
C ARG A 285 13.68 8.97 12.57
N ARG A 286 14.95 8.90 12.98
CA ARG A 286 15.56 7.70 13.53
C ARG A 286 14.81 7.20 14.79
N ASN A 287 14.47 8.11 15.70
CA ASN A 287 13.77 7.77 16.93
C ASN A 287 12.34 7.28 16.65
N LEU A 288 11.66 7.83 15.66
CA LEU A 288 10.35 7.33 15.25
C LEU A 288 10.44 5.95 14.60
N ILE A 289 11.44 5.68 13.75
CA ILE A 289 11.68 4.34 13.18
C ILE A 289 11.93 3.34 14.31
N PHE A 290 12.73 3.70 15.32
CA PHE A 290 12.98 2.89 16.50
C PHE A 290 11.68 2.62 17.28
N ALA A 291 10.98 3.68 17.67
CA ALA A 291 9.75 3.60 18.46
C ALA A 291 8.65 2.80 17.73
N SER A 292 8.52 2.96 16.41
CA SER A 292 7.50 2.24 15.65
C SER A 292 7.86 0.77 15.44
N THR A 293 9.11 0.43 15.19
CA THR A 293 9.51 -0.95 14.91
C THR A 293 9.66 -1.72 16.23
N LEU A 294 10.53 -1.27 17.15
CA LEU A 294 10.73 -1.95 18.43
C LEU A 294 9.54 -1.77 19.38
N GLY A 295 8.86 -0.63 19.36
CA GLY A 295 7.67 -0.39 20.17
C GLY A 295 6.48 -1.30 19.79
N THR A 296 6.46 -1.85 18.57
CA THR A 296 5.50 -2.90 18.18
C THR A 296 5.81 -4.24 18.84
N ALA A 297 7.08 -4.54 19.19
CA ALA A 297 7.52 -5.85 19.67
C ALA A 297 6.76 -6.37 20.88
N PRO A 298 6.56 -5.61 22.00
CA PRO A 298 5.85 -6.14 23.16
C PRO A 298 4.42 -6.57 22.81
N PHE A 299 3.72 -5.80 22.00
CA PHE A 299 2.36 -6.13 21.56
C PHE A 299 2.33 -7.31 20.58
N ALA A 300 3.29 -7.37 19.65
CA ALA A 300 3.43 -8.49 18.73
C ALA A 300 3.71 -9.80 19.46
N LEU A 301 4.61 -9.80 20.46
CA LEU A 301 5.02 -10.98 21.21
C LEU A 301 3.88 -11.57 22.05
N ILE A 302 3.02 -10.74 22.62
CA ILE A 302 1.89 -11.22 23.42
C ILE A 302 0.68 -11.62 22.58
N LEU A 303 0.52 -11.06 21.37
CA LEU A 303 -0.65 -11.22 20.52
C LEU A 303 -1.06 -12.69 20.27
N PRO A 304 -0.13 -13.66 20.07
CA PRO A 304 -0.49 -15.07 19.89
C PRO A 304 -0.97 -15.79 21.16
N TYR A 305 -0.95 -15.14 22.33
CA TYR A 305 -1.20 -15.80 23.61
C TYR A 305 -2.34 -15.17 24.42
N VAL A 306 -2.82 -13.99 24.03
CA VAL A 306 -3.84 -13.26 24.80
C VAL A 306 -5.23 -13.81 24.54
N PRO A 307 -6.14 -13.77 25.52
CA PRO A 307 -7.56 -14.06 25.33
C PRO A 307 -8.20 -13.09 24.31
N LEU A 308 -9.27 -13.54 23.64
CA LEU A 308 -9.92 -12.83 22.52
C LEU A 308 -10.29 -11.36 22.85
N HIS A 309 -10.75 -11.09 24.08
CA HIS A 309 -11.16 -9.75 24.50
C HIS A 309 -10.02 -8.74 24.55
N PHE A 310 -8.76 -9.19 24.67
CA PHE A 310 -7.58 -8.31 24.60
C PHE A 310 -7.03 -8.16 23.16
N VAL A 311 -7.44 -9.03 22.23
CA VAL A 311 -6.92 -8.99 20.86
C VAL A 311 -7.21 -7.64 20.20
N LEU A 312 -8.43 -7.12 20.32
CA LEU A 312 -8.84 -5.89 19.64
C LEU A 312 -8.00 -4.67 20.04
N PRO A 313 -7.80 -4.33 21.33
CA PRO A 313 -6.95 -3.23 21.73
C PRO A 313 -5.47 -3.45 21.33
N ILE A 314 -4.96 -4.67 21.40
CA ILE A 314 -3.56 -4.99 21.03
C ILE A 314 -3.37 -4.82 19.52
N VAL A 315 -4.28 -5.31 18.70
CA VAL A 315 -4.25 -5.17 17.24
C VAL A 315 -4.32 -3.69 16.84
N PHE A 316 -5.17 -2.89 17.51
CA PHE A 316 -5.23 -1.45 17.29
C PHE A 316 -3.88 -0.77 17.57
N VAL A 317 -3.32 -1.01 18.76
CA VAL A 317 -2.03 -0.42 19.15
C VAL A 317 -0.91 -0.88 18.20
N THR A 318 -0.87 -2.15 17.86
CA THR A 318 0.09 -2.73 16.91
C THR A 318 0.01 -2.06 15.53
N GLY A 319 -1.19 -1.93 14.98
CA GLY A 319 -1.42 -1.29 13.68
C GLY A 319 -1.01 0.18 13.68
N PHE A 320 -1.40 0.92 14.73
CA PHE A 320 -1.07 2.33 14.91
C PHE A 320 0.46 2.55 15.00
N ILE A 321 1.14 1.84 15.90
CA ILE A 321 2.58 2.01 16.12
C ILE A 321 3.36 1.59 14.86
N LEU A 322 3.09 0.40 14.32
CA LEU A 322 3.78 -0.14 13.15
C LEU A 322 3.71 0.81 11.95
N SER A 323 2.53 1.37 11.68
CA SER A 323 2.30 2.17 10.47
C SER A 323 2.78 3.62 10.60
N SER A 324 3.02 4.13 11.80
CA SER A 324 3.44 5.51 12.03
C SER A 324 4.77 5.91 11.37
N SER A 325 5.65 4.95 11.06
CA SER A 325 6.97 5.22 10.49
C SER A 325 7.10 4.99 8.99
N PHE A 326 6.08 4.51 8.29
CA PHE A 326 6.25 4.14 6.87
C PHE A 326 6.77 5.28 6.00
N ALA A 327 6.13 6.44 6.07
CA ALA A 327 6.59 7.63 5.36
C ALA A 327 7.99 8.08 5.83
N THR A 328 8.30 7.88 7.11
CA THR A 328 9.58 8.24 7.71
C THR A 328 10.74 7.40 7.15
N PHE A 329 10.54 6.10 6.87
CA PHE A 329 11.53 5.27 6.19
C PHE A 329 11.90 5.84 4.81
N VAL A 330 10.89 6.28 4.06
CA VAL A 330 11.10 6.88 2.73
C VAL A 330 11.90 8.17 2.84
N VAL A 331 11.49 9.07 3.72
CA VAL A 331 12.16 10.38 3.90
C VAL A 331 13.59 10.19 4.41
N TYR A 332 13.80 9.29 5.37
CA TYR A 332 15.14 8.98 5.88
C TYR A 332 16.08 8.45 4.79
N ALA A 333 15.59 7.58 3.90
CA ALA A 333 16.38 7.09 2.77
C ALA A 333 16.70 8.22 1.76
N GLN A 334 15.76 9.14 1.55
CA GLN A 334 15.97 10.33 0.69
C GLN A 334 17.08 11.23 1.24
N GLU A 335 17.18 11.37 2.57
CA GLU A 335 18.24 12.15 3.23
C GLU A 335 19.60 11.48 3.17
N LEU A 336 19.63 10.13 3.23
CA LEU A 336 20.86 9.38 3.03
C LEU A 336 21.39 9.48 1.59
N LEU A 337 20.53 9.75 0.61
CA LEU A 337 20.87 9.82 -0.82
C LEU A 337 20.46 11.17 -1.43
N PRO A 338 21.00 12.30 -0.94
CA PRO A 338 20.70 13.61 -1.49
C PRO A 338 21.12 13.67 -2.96
N GLY A 339 20.20 14.05 -3.86
CA GLY A 339 20.41 14.02 -5.31
C GLY A 339 19.84 12.79 -6.04
N ASN A 340 19.45 11.73 -5.31
CA ASN A 340 18.78 10.57 -5.87
C ASN A 340 17.46 10.26 -5.14
N VAL A 341 16.68 11.29 -4.84
CA VAL A 341 15.45 11.20 -4.02
C VAL A 341 14.44 10.22 -4.59
N GLY A 342 14.25 10.21 -5.92
CA GLY A 342 13.35 9.26 -6.59
C GLY A 342 13.81 7.82 -6.46
N MET A 343 15.13 7.56 -6.61
CA MET A 343 15.70 6.23 -6.44
C MET A 343 15.58 5.75 -4.99
N ALA A 344 15.84 6.62 -4.01
CA ALA A 344 15.71 6.30 -2.58
C ALA A 344 14.26 5.93 -2.21
N SER A 345 13.30 6.71 -2.69
CA SER A 345 11.87 6.42 -2.49
C SER A 345 11.47 5.10 -3.14
N GLY A 346 11.82 4.90 -4.41
CA GLY A 346 11.52 3.68 -5.16
C GLY A 346 12.14 2.44 -4.53
N LEU A 347 13.37 2.57 -4.01
CA LEU A 347 14.04 1.47 -3.31
C LEU A 347 13.24 1.06 -2.05
N ILE A 348 12.90 1.98 -1.18
CA ILE A 348 12.19 1.68 0.07
C ILE A 348 10.78 1.16 -0.19
N VAL A 349 10.01 1.84 -1.04
CA VAL A 349 8.64 1.44 -1.36
C VAL A 349 8.63 0.10 -2.12
N GLY A 350 9.48 -0.05 -3.13
CA GLY A 350 9.59 -1.29 -3.91
C GLY A 350 10.04 -2.48 -3.06
N LEU A 351 11.00 -2.26 -2.13
CA LEU A 351 11.40 -3.30 -1.18
C LEU A 351 10.28 -3.63 -0.19
N ALA A 352 9.54 -2.64 0.32
CA ALA A 352 8.47 -2.89 1.27
C ALA A 352 7.40 -3.83 0.68
N PHE A 353 6.95 -3.54 -0.53
CA PHE A 353 5.94 -4.38 -1.22
C PHE A 353 6.54 -5.70 -1.73
N GLY A 354 7.74 -5.67 -2.32
CA GLY A 354 8.42 -6.87 -2.81
C GLY A 354 8.75 -7.86 -1.68
N MET A 355 9.26 -7.36 -0.54
CA MET A 355 9.50 -8.20 0.64
C MET A 355 8.20 -8.70 1.27
N GLY A 356 7.15 -7.88 1.28
CA GLY A 356 5.81 -8.31 1.72
C GLY A 356 5.26 -9.45 0.85
N ALA A 357 5.45 -9.37 -0.46
CA ALA A 357 5.05 -10.40 -1.41
C ALA A 357 5.80 -11.72 -1.19
N LEU A 358 7.13 -11.67 -1.07
CA LEU A 358 7.96 -12.84 -0.74
C LEU A 358 7.57 -13.41 0.63
N GLY A 359 7.34 -12.52 1.61
CA GLY A 359 6.89 -12.89 2.94
C GLY A 359 5.57 -13.66 2.91
N ALA A 360 4.61 -13.26 2.08
CA ALA A 360 3.34 -13.96 1.97
C ALA A 360 3.50 -15.43 1.57
N VAL A 361 4.33 -15.74 0.55
CA VAL A 361 4.59 -17.12 0.13
C VAL A 361 5.35 -17.91 1.21
N ALA A 362 6.42 -17.32 1.76
CA ALA A 362 7.24 -17.99 2.77
C ALA A 362 6.44 -18.29 4.05
N LEU A 363 5.65 -17.33 4.52
CA LEU A 363 4.79 -17.47 5.69
C LEU A 363 3.66 -18.49 5.44
N GLY A 364 3.07 -18.51 4.24
CA GLY A 364 2.10 -19.53 3.85
C GLY A 364 2.68 -20.94 3.90
N LYS A 365 3.92 -21.10 3.40
CA LYS A 365 4.61 -22.39 3.50
C LYS A 365 4.88 -22.80 4.95
N ILE A 366 5.24 -21.86 5.81
CA ILE A 366 5.41 -22.11 7.24
C ILE A 366 4.08 -22.55 7.87
N ALA A 367 2.96 -21.91 7.51
CA ALA A 367 1.65 -22.27 8.02
C ALA A 367 1.20 -23.67 7.59
N ASP A 368 1.51 -24.08 6.35
CA ASP A 368 1.19 -25.41 5.83
C ASP A 368 2.05 -26.52 6.47
N VAL A 369 3.38 -26.28 6.64
CA VAL A 369 4.31 -27.28 7.16
C VAL A 369 4.21 -27.41 8.68
N TYR A 370 4.01 -26.32 9.38
CA TYR A 370 3.93 -26.31 10.85
C TYR A 370 2.50 -26.04 11.31
N THR A 371 2.22 -24.80 11.70
CA THR A 371 0.88 -24.35 12.10
C THR A 371 0.75 -22.84 11.95
N LEU A 372 -0.49 -22.33 11.90
CA LEU A 372 -0.77 -20.88 11.97
C LEU A 372 -0.25 -20.27 13.27
N LYS A 373 -0.27 -21.01 14.40
CA LYS A 373 0.29 -20.52 15.67
C LYS A 373 1.80 -20.34 15.58
N THR A 374 2.51 -21.32 15.01
CA THR A 374 3.97 -21.21 14.78
C THR A 374 4.30 -20.01 13.91
N LEU A 375 3.52 -19.81 12.82
CA LEU A 375 3.68 -18.64 11.95
C LEU A 375 3.52 -17.33 12.75
N MET A 376 2.45 -17.19 13.55
CA MET A 376 2.20 -15.98 14.33
C MET A 376 3.30 -15.73 15.36
N VAL A 377 3.76 -16.77 16.03
CA VAL A 377 4.88 -16.69 16.99
C VAL A 377 6.17 -16.26 16.26
N MET A 378 6.52 -16.86 15.11
CA MET A 378 7.69 -16.45 14.34
C MET A 378 7.60 -14.99 13.89
N CYS A 379 6.43 -14.55 13.38
CA CYS A 379 6.21 -13.17 12.99
C CYS A 379 6.37 -12.20 14.17
N SER A 380 5.99 -12.61 15.39
CA SER A 380 6.04 -11.75 16.58
C SER A 380 7.46 -11.33 16.98
N PHE A 381 8.49 -12.05 16.55
CA PHE A 381 9.90 -11.71 16.76
C PHE A 381 10.43 -10.68 15.74
N LEU A 382 9.78 -10.50 14.59
CA LEU A 382 10.26 -9.59 13.55
C LEU A 382 10.39 -8.13 14.01
N PRO A 383 9.47 -7.56 14.82
CA PRO A 383 9.64 -6.20 15.32
C PRO A 383 10.88 -5.98 16.20
N LEU A 384 11.48 -7.04 16.76
CA LEU A 384 12.74 -6.94 17.52
C LEU A 384 13.92 -6.47 16.64
N PHE A 385 13.85 -6.64 15.33
CA PHE A 385 14.81 -6.03 14.39
C PHE A 385 14.90 -4.51 14.55
N GLY A 386 13.91 -3.88 15.19
CA GLY A 386 13.96 -2.47 15.61
C GLY A 386 15.20 -2.08 16.37
N VAL A 387 15.86 -3.02 17.06
CA VAL A 387 17.17 -2.83 17.73
C VAL A 387 18.23 -2.36 16.72
N LEU A 388 18.17 -2.77 15.47
CA LEU A 388 19.11 -2.34 14.42
C LEU A 388 19.12 -0.83 14.20
N THR A 389 18.06 -0.13 14.60
CA THR A 389 17.97 1.33 14.51
C THR A 389 19.05 2.05 15.34
N PHE A 390 19.60 1.39 16.37
CA PHE A 390 20.69 1.97 17.18
C PHE A 390 21.97 2.21 16.35
N TRP A 391 22.17 1.49 15.27
CA TRP A 391 23.31 1.66 14.38
C TRP A 391 23.06 2.58 13.19
N LEU A 392 21.81 3.08 13.04
CA LEU A 392 21.53 4.11 12.04
C LEU A 392 22.14 5.45 12.46
N PRO A 393 22.64 6.27 11.52
CA PRO A 393 23.07 7.65 11.78
C PRO A 393 21.98 8.47 12.46
N LYS A 394 22.34 9.37 13.37
CA LYS A 394 21.36 10.19 14.11
C LYS A 394 20.67 11.21 13.22
N GLU A 395 21.33 11.70 12.15
CA GLU A 395 20.76 12.49 11.05
C GLU A 395 21.77 12.48 9.89
N ALA A 396 21.26 12.63 8.66
CA ALA A 396 22.10 12.66 7.45
C ALA A 396 22.47 14.10 7.10
#